data_d302f6ffe509dc94a397d465120bdc8b
#
_entry.id   d302f6ffe509dc94a397d465120bdc8b
#
_cell.length_a   1.000
_cell.length_b   1.000
_cell.length_c   1.000
_cell.angle_alpha   90.00
_cell.angle_beta   90.00
_cell.angle_gamma   90.00
#
_symmetry.space_group_name_H-M   'P 1'
#
loop_
_entity.id
_entity.type
_entity.pdbx_description
1 polymer ?
#
loop_
_entity_poly.entity_id
_entity_poly.type
_entity_poly.pdbx_seq_one_letter_code
_entity_poly.pdbx_strand_id
1 'polypeptide(L)'
;QWNTAMPAYFAPRALLPEGWAHNVRLDVDAQGYLTQVTADAEPQGCTRLHGDAVPGMPNLHSHAFQRAMAGLAEVAGNPQDSFWTWRDLMYRLVQRLTPEQVEVVARQLYIEMLKGGYTQVAEFHYLHHDADGKPYADRGEMTGRLSEAAYQAGIGMTMLPVLYSYAGFGAQPAQPGQKRFIQDTESYLHQQQVIARQLADRPLQNQGLCFHSLRAVELGQMQQILAASDRTLPVHIHIAEQQKEVNDCLAWSGQRPVAWLYDHLPVDQRWCLVHATHLD
;
A
#
# COMPACT_ATOMS: atom_id res chain seq x y z
N GLN A 1 -23.36 -29.49 17.19
CA GLN A 1 -23.44 -28.07 17.49
C GLN A 1 -22.02 -27.61 17.81
N TRP A 2 -21.35 -26.98 16.85
CA TRP A 2 -20.07 -26.32 17.09
C TRP A 2 -20.35 -25.10 17.95
N ASN A 3 -19.75 -25.08 19.14
CA ASN A 3 -19.84 -23.92 20.03
C ASN A 3 -19.05 -22.77 19.39
N THR A 4 -19.75 -21.85 18.72
CA THR A 4 -19.20 -20.63 18.12
C THR A 4 -19.03 -19.55 19.18
N ALA A 5 -18.41 -19.89 20.32
CA ALA A 5 -17.95 -18.83 21.22
C ALA A 5 -16.91 -18.00 20.50
N MET A 6 -17.15 -16.69 20.42
CA MET A 6 -16.18 -15.75 19.83
C MET A 6 -14.86 -15.86 20.59
N PRO A 7 -13.72 -15.88 19.90
CA PRO A 7 -12.43 -16.03 20.56
C PRO A 7 -12.16 -14.85 21.50
N ALA A 8 -11.71 -15.17 22.70
CA ALA A 8 -11.27 -14.19 23.68
C ALA A 8 -9.84 -14.52 24.11
N TYR A 9 -9.02 -13.50 24.22
CA TYR A 9 -7.63 -13.60 24.66
C TYR A 9 -7.45 -12.87 25.97
N PHE A 10 -6.51 -13.35 26.80
CA PHE A 10 -6.14 -12.72 28.05
C PHE A 10 -4.64 -12.42 28.06
N ALA A 11 -4.29 -11.15 28.21
CA ALA A 11 -2.91 -10.69 28.33
C ALA A 11 -2.62 -10.26 29.77
N PRO A 12 -1.46 -10.65 30.36
CA PRO A 12 -1.03 -10.15 31.67
C PRO A 12 -0.90 -8.63 31.71
N ARG A 13 -0.41 -8.05 30.62
CA ARG A 13 -0.40 -6.60 30.36
C ARG A 13 -0.74 -6.31 28.90
N ALA A 14 -1.37 -5.18 28.65
CA ALA A 14 -1.55 -4.67 27.28
C ALA A 14 -1.28 -3.16 27.22
N LEU A 15 -0.71 -2.73 26.11
CA LEU A 15 -0.55 -1.31 25.82
C LEU A 15 -1.83 -0.82 25.13
N LEU A 16 -2.61 -0.02 25.86
CA LEU A 16 -3.84 0.62 25.40
C LEU A 16 -3.60 2.11 25.10
N PRO A 17 -4.55 2.82 24.50
CA PRO A 17 -4.39 4.26 24.21
C PRO A 17 -4.04 5.11 25.44
N GLU A 18 -4.55 4.74 26.61
CA GLU A 18 -4.33 5.43 27.88
C GLU A 18 -3.02 5.00 28.58
N GLY A 19 -2.31 4.02 28.04
CA GLY A 19 -1.08 3.47 28.59
C GLY A 19 -1.17 1.97 28.92
N TRP A 20 -0.22 1.49 29.73
CA TRP A 20 -0.19 0.08 30.14
C TRP A 20 -1.31 -0.26 31.12
N ALA A 21 -2.08 -1.31 30.76
CA ALA A 21 -3.10 -1.90 31.62
C ALA A 21 -2.73 -3.34 31.99
N HIS A 22 -3.24 -3.82 33.14
CA HIS A 22 -3.03 -5.17 33.62
C HIS A 22 -4.26 -6.05 33.45
N ASN A 23 -4.05 -7.35 33.34
CA ASN A 23 -5.11 -8.36 33.26
C ASN A 23 -6.16 -8.01 32.20
N VAL A 24 -5.70 -7.86 30.96
CA VAL A 24 -6.54 -7.35 29.88
C VAL A 24 -7.16 -8.48 29.09
N ARG A 25 -8.50 -8.47 29.03
CA ARG A 25 -9.30 -9.33 28.16
C ARG A 25 -9.54 -8.63 26.82
N LEU A 26 -9.33 -9.37 25.73
CA LEU A 26 -9.53 -8.94 24.36
C LEU A 26 -10.56 -9.87 23.71
N ASP A 27 -11.76 -9.38 23.47
CA ASP A 27 -12.80 -10.12 22.76
C ASP A 27 -12.75 -9.80 21.27
N VAL A 28 -12.81 -10.85 20.43
CA VAL A 28 -12.63 -10.74 18.98
C VAL A 28 -13.81 -11.36 18.26
N ASP A 29 -14.35 -10.72 17.22
CA ASP A 29 -15.42 -11.27 16.41
C ASP A 29 -14.91 -12.31 15.39
N ALA A 30 -15.86 -12.91 14.66
CA ALA A 30 -15.56 -13.91 13.63
C ALA A 30 -14.76 -13.34 12.43
N GLN A 31 -14.73 -12.03 12.26
CA GLN A 31 -13.99 -11.31 11.22
C GLN A 31 -12.57 -10.92 11.66
N GLY A 32 -12.24 -11.09 12.97
CA GLY A 32 -10.92 -10.75 13.51
C GLY A 32 -10.82 -9.37 14.13
N TYR A 33 -11.93 -8.64 14.30
CA TYR A 33 -11.94 -7.32 14.93
C TYR A 33 -12.13 -7.42 16.43
N LEU A 34 -11.44 -6.55 17.18
CA LEU A 34 -11.68 -6.37 18.60
C LEU A 34 -13.08 -5.77 18.81
N THR A 35 -13.92 -6.50 19.57
CA THR A 35 -15.27 -6.04 19.95
C THR A 35 -15.31 -5.43 21.33
N GLN A 36 -14.42 -5.89 22.21
CA GLN A 36 -14.30 -5.35 23.56
C GLN A 36 -12.87 -5.53 24.09
N VAL A 37 -12.41 -4.54 24.83
CA VAL A 37 -11.15 -4.55 25.58
C VAL A 37 -11.46 -4.20 27.03
N THR A 38 -11.13 -5.11 27.97
CA THR A 38 -11.46 -4.93 29.39
C THR A 38 -10.21 -5.12 30.23
N ALA A 39 -9.78 -4.08 30.93
CA ALA A 39 -8.70 -4.14 31.91
C ALA A 39 -9.22 -4.74 33.24
N ASP A 40 -8.28 -5.21 34.08
CA ASP A 40 -8.57 -5.83 35.37
C ASP A 40 -9.60 -6.98 35.29
N ALA A 41 -9.59 -7.70 34.18
CA ALA A 41 -10.50 -8.82 33.90
C ALA A 41 -9.97 -10.14 34.47
N GLU A 42 -10.87 -11.11 34.61
CA GLU A 42 -10.51 -12.47 34.94
C GLU A 42 -10.22 -13.30 33.67
N PRO A 43 -9.27 -14.26 33.73
CA PRO A 43 -8.85 -15.01 32.55
C PRO A 43 -9.81 -16.14 32.12
N GLN A 44 -10.96 -16.28 32.77
CA GLN A 44 -11.90 -17.37 32.53
C GLN A 44 -12.48 -17.32 31.11
N GLY A 45 -12.44 -18.48 30.41
CA GLY A 45 -12.94 -18.59 29.02
C GLY A 45 -12.08 -17.91 27.96
N CYS A 46 -10.84 -17.52 28.29
CA CYS A 46 -9.90 -16.88 27.38
C CYS A 46 -8.70 -17.76 27.02
N THR A 47 -8.18 -17.60 25.84
CA THR A 47 -6.83 -18.07 25.50
C THR A 47 -5.80 -17.14 26.15
N ARG A 48 -4.96 -17.69 27.04
CA ARG A 48 -3.91 -16.90 27.71
C ARG A 48 -2.75 -16.63 26.76
N LEU A 49 -2.35 -15.37 26.67
CA LEU A 49 -1.14 -14.94 26.02
C LEU A 49 0.05 -15.08 26.98
N HIS A 50 1.22 -15.48 26.47
CA HIS A 50 2.41 -15.72 27.29
C HIS A 50 3.26 -14.47 27.51
N GLY A 51 2.88 -13.34 26.95
CA GLY A 51 3.60 -12.07 27.06
C GLY A 51 2.68 -10.86 27.06
N ASP A 52 3.29 -9.70 27.04
CA ASP A 52 2.58 -8.45 26.94
C ASP A 52 1.96 -8.31 25.53
N ALA A 53 0.76 -7.78 25.46
CA ALA A 53 0.11 -7.46 24.21
C ALA A 53 0.36 -6.00 23.84
N VAL A 54 0.78 -5.77 22.61
CA VAL A 54 0.93 -4.42 22.04
C VAL A 54 0.21 -4.36 20.71
N PRO A 55 -0.24 -3.17 20.27
CA PRO A 55 -0.77 -2.99 18.91
C PRO A 55 0.27 -3.43 17.89
N GLY A 56 -0.18 -4.11 16.83
CA GLY A 56 0.68 -4.43 15.70
C GLY A 56 1.13 -3.17 14.96
N MET A 57 2.31 -3.22 14.34
CA MET A 57 2.82 -2.10 13.53
C MET A 57 2.16 -2.11 12.15
N PRO A 58 1.58 -0.99 11.69
CA PRO A 58 1.20 -0.84 10.28
C PRO A 58 2.43 -0.49 9.44
N ASN A 59 2.64 -1.20 8.33
CA ASN A 59 3.56 -0.78 7.27
C ASN A 59 2.78 0.09 6.28
N LEU A 60 3.06 1.38 6.26
CA LEU A 60 2.29 2.36 5.45
C LEU A 60 2.75 2.45 4.00
N HIS A 61 3.79 1.71 3.59
CA HIS A 61 4.30 1.77 2.23
C HIS A 61 5.04 0.50 1.82
N SER A 62 4.57 -0.13 0.76
CA SER A 62 5.17 -1.34 0.19
C SER A 62 4.93 -1.41 -1.31
N HIS A 63 5.93 -1.94 -2.02
CA HIS A 63 5.85 -2.36 -3.42
C HIS A 63 6.24 -3.83 -3.48
N ALA A 64 5.31 -4.74 -3.23
CA ALA A 64 5.61 -6.16 -3.02
C ALA A 64 6.41 -6.80 -4.17
N PHE A 65 6.11 -6.46 -5.42
CA PHE A 65 6.83 -7.00 -6.57
C PHE A 65 8.33 -6.67 -6.56
N GLN A 66 8.74 -5.56 -5.93
CA GLN A 66 10.16 -5.17 -5.82
C GLN A 66 10.96 -6.11 -4.93
N ARG A 67 10.30 -6.89 -4.04
CA ARG A 67 10.99 -7.91 -3.25
C ARG A 67 11.68 -8.97 -4.11
N ALA A 68 11.23 -9.18 -5.36
CA ALA A 68 11.91 -10.04 -6.33
C ALA A 68 13.30 -9.54 -6.74
N MET A 69 13.66 -8.29 -6.42
CA MET A 69 14.99 -7.72 -6.68
C MET A 69 15.98 -7.96 -5.55
N ALA A 70 15.57 -8.55 -4.44
CA ALA A 70 16.45 -8.81 -3.31
C ALA A 70 17.68 -9.63 -3.73
N GLY A 71 18.85 -9.16 -3.32
CA GLY A 71 20.14 -9.73 -3.74
C GLY A 71 20.62 -9.29 -5.14
N LEU A 72 19.81 -8.54 -5.89
CA LEU A 72 20.19 -8.05 -7.22
C LEU A 72 20.46 -6.54 -7.25
N ALA A 73 19.92 -5.79 -6.28
CA ALA A 73 19.94 -4.34 -6.24
C ALA A 73 20.74 -3.75 -5.07
N GLU A 74 21.10 -4.56 -4.08
CA GLU A 74 21.82 -4.10 -2.87
C GLU A 74 23.33 -4.02 -3.04
N VAL A 75 23.88 -4.56 -4.14
CA VAL A 75 25.32 -4.49 -4.43
C VAL A 75 25.54 -3.35 -5.43
N ALA A 76 26.23 -2.31 -5.01
CA ALA A 76 26.70 -1.26 -5.88
C ALA A 76 27.76 -1.84 -6.83
N GLY A 77 27.38 -2.10 -8.07
CA GLY A 77 28.29 -2.60 -9.10
C GLY A 77 29.20 -1.51 -9.67
N ASN A 78 28.81 -0.25 -9.49
CA ASN A 78 29.50 0.93 -9.97
C ASN A 78 29.43 2.04 -8.90
N PRO A 79 30.54 2.76 -8.61
CA PRO A 79 30.50 3.93 -7.72
C PRO A 79 29.51 5.04 -8.12
N GLN A 80 29.03 5.02 -9.36
CA GLN A 80 28.02 5.97 -9.88
C GLN A 80 26.60 5.42 -9.79
N ASP A 81 26.37 4.26 -9.19
CA ASP A 81 25.02 3.72 -8.98
C ASP A 81 24.17 4.67 -8.15
N SER A 82 22.92 4.87 -8.58
CA SER A 82 21.99 5.84 -8.05
C SER A 82 20.56 5.27 -8.06
N PHE A 83 19.59 6.02 -7.51
CA PHE A 83 18.17 5.74 -7.65
C PHE A 83 17.76 5.46 -9.11
N TRP A 84 18.35 6.17 -10.08
CA TRP A 84 17.97 6.03 -11.50
C TRP A 84 18.48 4.73 -12.12
N THR A 85 19.68 4.27 -11.77
CA THR A 85 20.20 2.95 -12.21
C THR A 85 19.42 1.80 -11.58
N TRP A 86 19.02 1.93 -10.30
CA TRP A 86 18.13 1.00 -9.62
C TRP A 86 16.76 0.94 -10.30
N ARG A 87 16.18 2.07 -10.67
CA ARG A 87 14.90 2.13 -11.39
C ARG A 87 14.95 1.40 -12.73
N ASP A 88 16.03 1.54 -13.48
CA ASP A 88 16.21 0.85 -14.75
C ASP A 88 16.32 -0.68 -14.58
N LEU A 89 16.96 -1.15 -13.50
CA LEU A 89 16.96 -2.56 -13.13
C LEU A 89 15.54 -3.05 -12.82
N MET A 90 14.80 -2.29 -12.03
CA MET A 90 13.41 -2.58 -11.69
C MET A 90 12.54 -2.67 -12.95
N TYR A 91 12.66 -1.73 -13.88
CA TYR A 91 11.90 -1.78 -15.13
C TYR A 91 12.19 -3.03 -15.96
N ARG A 92 13.44 -3.51 -16.00
CA ARG A 92 13.80 -4.77 -16.68
C ARG A 92 13.19 -5.99 -16.00
N LEU A 93 13.18 -6.02 -14.67
CA LEU A 93 12.59 -7.12 -13.92
C LEU A 93 11.08 -7.20 -14.13
N VAL A 94 10.37 -6.10 -13.97
CA VAL A 94 8.89 -6.09 -14.05
C VAL A 94 8.36 -6.51 -15.41
N GLN A 95 9.15 -6.36 -16.50
CA GLN A 95 8.74 -6.84 -17.81
C GLN A 95 8.59 -8.38 -17.88
N ARG A 96 9.15 -9.11 -16.92
CA ARG A 96 9.18 -10.58 -16.90
C ARG A 96 8.27 -11.20 -15.83
N LEU A 97 7.81 -10.44 -14.87
CA LEU A 97 6.98 -10.95 -13.77
C LEU A 97 5.59 -11.37 -14.28
N THR A 98 5.21 -12.61 -13.98
CA THR A 98 3.85 -13.11 -14.19
C THR A 98 2.97 -12.83 -12.96
N PRO A 99 1.63 -12.87 -13.09
CA PRO A 99 0.72 -12.72 -11.95
C PRO A 99 1.01 -13.73 -10.82
N GLU A 100 1.29 -15.00 -11.18
CA GLU A 100 1.61 -16.06 -10.22
C GLU A 100 2.91 -15.76 -9.47
N GLN A 101 3.92 -15.25 -10.17
CA GLN A 101 5.19 -14.85 -9.54
C GLN A 101 4.99 -13.67 -8.60
N VAL A 102 4.17 -12.68 -8.98
CA VAL A 102 3.84 -11.55 -8.10
C VAL A 102 3.16 -12.05 -6.82
N GLU A 103 2.20 -12.98 -6.92
CA GLU A 103 1.53 -13.58 -5.75
C GLU A 103 2.52 -14.27 -4.81
N VAL A 104 3.42 -15.12 -5.35
CA VAL A 104 4.40 -15.86 -4.54
C VAL A 104 5.38 -14.90 -3.84
N VAL A 105 5.89 -13.91 -4.57
CA VAL A 105 6.81 -12.90 -4.04
C VAL A 105 6.14 -12.06 -2.95
N ALA A 106 4.91 -11.60 -3.19
CA ALA A 106 4.14 -10.83 -2.24
C ALA A 106 3.85 -11.63 -0.96
N ARG A 107 3.41 -12.88 -1.09
CA ARG A 107 3.16 -13.75 0.05
C ARG A 107 4.41 -13.93 0.92
N GLN A 108 5.56 -14.17 0.30
CA GLN A 108 6.83 -14.27 1.05
C GLN A 108 7.14 -12.97 1.80
N LEU A 109 7.02 -11.82 1.14
CA LEU A 109 7.23 -10.51 1.77
C LEU A 109 6.28 -10.29 2.95
N TYR A 110 5.00 -10.60 2.80
CA TYR A 110 4.00 -10.41 3.86
C TYR A 110 4.26 -11.32 5.07
N ILE A 111 4.74 -12.55 4.85
CA ILE A 111 5.22 -13.43 5.92
C ILE A 111 6.44 -12.81 6.63
N GLU A 112 7.38 -12.24 5.89
CA GLU A 112 8.54 -11.55 6.46
C GLU A 112 8.11 -10.33 7.28
N MET A 113 7.11 -9.56 6.80
CA MET A 113 6.53 -8.44 7.56
C MET A 113 5.92 -8.91 8.89
N LEU A 114 5.11 -9.97 8.87
CA LEU A 114 4.54 -10.53 10.10
C LEU A 114 5.61 -10.98 11.09
N LYS A 115 6.69 -11.63 10.62
CA LYS A 115 7.84 -11.99 11.46
C LYS A 115 8.56 -10.76 12.03
N GLY A 116 8.52 -9.63 11.34
CA GLY A 116 9.04 -8.34 11.79
C GLY A 116 8.10 -7.58 12.72
N GLY A 117 6.88 -8.10 13.00
CA GLY A 117 5.89 -7.46 13.86
C GLY A 117 4.90 -6.55 13.13
N TYR A 118 4.93 -6.48 11.82
CA TYR A 118 3.90 -5.78 11.05
C TYR A 118 2.65 -6.64 10.92
N THR A 119 1.49 -6.04 11.16
CA THR A 119 0.20 -6.74 11.09
C THR A 119 -0.71 -6.18 10.00
N GLN A 120 -0.35 -5.05 9.42
CA GLN A 120 -1.06 -4.37 8.35
C GLN A 120 -0.06 -3.83 7.33
N VAL A 121 -0.41 -3.86 6.05
CA VAL A 121 0.38 -3.28 4.97
C VAL A 121 -0.47 -2.40 4.06
N ALA A 122 0.02 -1.21 3.73
CA ALA A 122 -0.49 -0.38 2.64
C ALA A 122 0.32 -0.69 1.38
N GLU A 123 -0.28 -1.43 0.45
CA GLU A 123 0.39 -1.94 -0.75
C GLU A 123 0.22 -0.97 -1.92
N PHE A 124 1.26 -0.20 -2.19
CA PHE A 124 1.34 0.80 -3.27
C PHE A 124 1.67 0.09 -4.59
N HIS A 125 0.64 -0.32 -5.33
CA HIS A 125 0.78 -1.23 -6.45
C HIS A 125 0.52 -0.58 -7.81
N TYR A 126 1.50 -0.60 -8.70
CA TYR A 126 1.41 -0.01 -10.04
C TYR A 126 1.74 -0.98 -11.21
N LEU A 127 1.96 -2.26 -10.95
CA LEU A 127 2.12 -3.28 -11.99
C LEU A 127 0.75 -3.84 -12.40
N HIS A 128 0.09 -3.20 -13.37
CA HIS A 128 -1.31 -3.50 -13.70
C HIS A 128 -1.51 -4.42 -14.89
N HIS A 129 -0.66 -4.28 -15.91
CA HIS A 129 -0.86 -4.86 -17.23
C HIS A 129 0.05 -6.04 -17.51
N ASP A 130 -0.24 -6.78 -18.59
CA ASP A 130 0.62 -7.86 -19.09
C ASP A 130 1.97 -7.33 -19.60
N ALA A 131 2.82 -8.24 -20.05
CA ALA A 131 4.16 -7.91 -20.53
C ALA A 131 4.16 -7.01 -21.79
N ASP A 132 3.07 -6.98 -22.54
CA ASP A 132 2.89 -6.10 -23.69
C ASP A 132 2.29 -4.73 -23.34
N GLY A 133 1.91 -4.53 -22.08
CA GLY A 133 1.25 -3.33 -21.59
C GLY A 133 -0.26 -3.32 -21.83
N LYS A 134 -0.85 -4.47 -22.13
CA LYS A 134 -2.28 -4.62 -22.32
C LYS A 134 -2.96 -5.01 -21.01
N PRO A 135 -4.18 -4.52 -20.76
CA PRO A 135 -4.94 -4.98 -19.62
C PRO A 135 -5.17 -6.49 -19.68
N TYR A 136 -5.10 -7.16 -18.54
CA TYR A 136 -5.61 -8.52 -18.41
C TYR A 136 -7.14 -8.54 -18.66
N ALA A 137 -7.67 -9.74 -18.99
CA ALA A 137 -9.13 -9.94 -19.16
C ALA A 137 -9.89 -9.54 -17.88
N ASP A 138 -9.37 -9.91 -16.72
CA ASP A 138 -9.75 -9.33 -15.43
C ASP A 138 -8.82 -8.16 -15.11
N ARG A 139 -9.34 -6.94 -15.04
CA ARG A 139 -8.57 -5.74 -14.68
C ARG A 139 -8.07 -5.76 -13.24
N GLY A 140 -8.60 -6.66 -12.42
CA GLY A 140 -8.14 -6.93 -11.06
C GLY A 140 -7.17 -8.10 -10.93
N GLU A 141 -6.65 -8.66 -12.02
CA GLU A 141 -5.76 -9.83 -11.97
C GLU A 141 -4.62 -9.64 -10.97
N MET A 142 -3.83 -8.58 -11.12
CA MET A 142 -2.69 -8.33 -10.25
C MET A 142 -3.09 -7.98 -8.81
N THR A 143 -4.12 -7.17 -8.63
CA THR A 143 -4.61 -6.80 -7.28
C THR A 143 -5.26 -7.99 -6.58
N GLY A 144 -5.96 -8.85 -7.31
CA GLY A 144 -6.48 -10.11 -6.80
C GLY A 144 -5.37 -11.05 -6.30
N ARG A 145 -4.23 -11.12 -7.02
CA ARG A 145 -3.05 -11.90 -6.59
C ARG A 145 -2.46 -11.37 -5.29
N LEU A 146 -2.36 -10.05 -5.13
CA LEU A 146 -1.88 -9.44 -3.89
C LEU A 146 -2.84 -9.65 -2.72
N SER A 147 -4.15 -9.51 -2.97
CA SER A 147 -5.20 -9.78 -1.99
C SER A 147 -5.13 -11.24 -1.50
N GLU A 148 -4.98 -12.19 -2.40
CA GLU A 148 -4.82 -13.61 -2.07
C GLU A 148 -3.53 -13.87 -1.28
N ALA A 149 -2.42 -13.25 -1.70
CA ALA A 149 -1.13 -13.36 -0.99
C ALA A 149 -1.23 -12.85 0.46
N ALA A 150 -1.89 -11.72 0.69
CA ALA A 150 -2.11 -11.15 2.01
C ALA A 150 -3.03 -12.04 2.86
N TYR A 151 -4.10 -12.57 2.27
CA TYR A 151 -5.01 -13.49 2.93
C TYR A 151 -4.31 -14.78 3.36
N GLN A 152 -3.53 -15.40 2.49
CA GLN A 152 -2.77 -16.60 2.79
C GLN A 152 -1.67 -16.37 3.84
N ALA A 153 -1.04 -15.21 3.83
CA ALA A 153 -0.06 -14.82 4.86
C ALA A 153 -0.70 -14.52 6.21
N GLY A 154 -1.95 -14.05 6.22
CA GLY A 154 -2.67 -13.64 7.42
C GLY A 154 -2.40 -12.19 7.85
N ILE A 155 -1.93 -11.32 6.94
CA ILE A 155 -1.72 -9.89 7.18
C ILE A 155 -2.92 -9.08 6.71
N GLY A 156 -3.27 -8.03 7.44
CA GLY A 156 -4.23 -7.04 6.96
C GLY A 156 -3.64 -6.19 5.82
N MET A 157 -4.48 -5.70 4.91
CA MET A 157 -4.03 -4.94 3.76
C MET A 157 -4.93 -3.74 3.45
N THR A 158 -4.31 -2.61 3.12
CA THR A 158 -4.93 -1.53 2.37
C THR A 158 -4.40 -1.58 0.94
N MET A 159 -5.23 -2.03 0.01
CA MET A 159 -4.88 -2.09 -1.41
C MET A 159 -4.89 -0.69 -2.01
N LEU A 160 -3.75 -0.26 -2.52
CA LEU A 160 -3.54 1.05 -3.13
C LEU A 160 -3.19 0.88 -4.63
N PRO A 161 -4.18 0.66 -5.50
CA PRO A 161 -3.92 0.67 -6.93
C PRO A 161 -3.49 2.08 -7.33
N VAL A 162 -2.45 2.18 -8.13
CA VAL A 162 -1.80 3.46 -8.43
C VAL A 162 -2.23 3.98 -9.78
N LEU A 163 -2.71 5.22 -9.84
CA LEU A 163 -2.77 5.94 -11.10
C LEU A 163 -1.35 6.35 -11.52
N TYR A 164 -0.96 5.90 -12.70
CA TYR A 164 0.31 6.22 -13.37
C TYR A 164 0.01 6.47 -14.85
N SER A 165 0.13 7.70 -15.33
CA SER A 165 -0.26 8.04 -16.71
C SER A 165 0.91 8.60 -17.54
N TYR A 166 1.89 9.25 -16.91
CA TYR A 166 2.91 10.03 -17.58
C TYR A 166 4.33 9.75 -17.03
N ALA A 167 5.35 10.09 -17.82
CA ALA A 167 6.75 9.90 -17.46
C ALA A 167 7.36 11.07 -16.67
N GLY A 168 6.73 12.25 -16.68
CA GLY A 168 7.26 13.45 -16.05
C GLY A 168 6.26 14.60 -16.02
N PHE A 169 6.62 15.67 -15.32
CA PHE A 169 5.79 16.89 -15.19
C PHE A 169 5.36 17.45 -16.55
N GLY A 170 4.13 17.96 -16.62
CA GLY A 170 3.55 18.46 -17.85
C GLY A 170 3.15 17.36 -18.83
N ALA A 171 2.66 16.23 -18.31
CA ALA A 171 2.12 15.12 -19.09
C ALA A 171 3.11 14.54 -20.12
N GLN A 172 4.37 14.40 -19.76
CA GLN A 172 5.37 13.80 -20.65
C GLN A 172 4.98 12.37 -21.02
N PRO A 173 5.05 11.98 -22.30
CA PRO A 173 4.68 10.64 -22.75
C PRO A 173 5.42 9.53 -21.99
N ALA A 174 4.70 8.45 -21.68
CA ALA A 174 5.28 7.29 -21.00
C ALA A 174 6.42 6.65 -21.80
N GLN A 175 7.43 6.19 -21.09
CA GLN A 175 8.56 5.45 -21.67
C GLN A 175 8.19 3.96 -21.85
N PRO A 176 8.86 3.24 -22.78
CA PRO A 176 8.58 1.82 -23.03
C PRO A 176 8.66 0.93 -21.79
N GLY A 177 9.57 1.23 -20.84
CA GLY A 177 9.70 0.50 -19.56
C GLY A 177 8.51 0.66 -18.61
N GLN A 178 7.66 1.66 -18.84
CA GLN A 178 6.51 1.99 -18.00
C GLN A 178 5.19 1.40 -18.50
N LYS A 179 5.18 0.74 -19.66
CA LYS A 179 3.95 0.29 -20.35
C LYS A 179 3.02 -0.55 -19.48
N ARG A 180 3.55 -1.32 -18.54
CA ARG A 180 2.75 -2.16 -17.62
C ARG A 180 2.07 -1.40 -16.49
N PHE A 181 2.39 -0.12 -16.31
CA PHE A 181 1.86 0.74 -15.26
C PHE A 181 0.76 1.68 -15.74
N ILE A 182 0.82 2.04 -17.04
CA ILE A 182 0.09 3.18 -17.60
C ILE A 182 -1.40 2.89 -17.70
N GLN A 183 -2.17 3.76 -17.07
CA GLN A 183 -3.62 3.78 -17.23
C GLN A 183 -4.15 5.22 -17.17
N ASP A 184 -5.32 5.41 -17.77
CA ASP A 184 -6.08 6.65 -17.71
C ASP A 184 -7.05 6.67 -16.51
N THR A 185 -7.71 7.79 -16.32
CA THR A 185 -8.66 8.00 -15.22
C THR A 185 -9.84 7.04 -15.26
N GLU A 186 -10.39 6.76 -16.43
CA GLU A 186 -11.54 5.86 -16.60
C GLU A 186 -11.16 4.42 -16.22
N SER A 187 -10.03 3.95 -16.72
CA SER A 187 -9.49 2.62 -16.40
C SER A 187 -9.19 2.49 -14.91
N TYR A 188 -8.64 3.53 -14.29
CA TYR A 188 -8.38 3.57 -12.85
C TYR A 188 -9.66 3.49 -12.03
N LEU A 189 -10.69 4.29 -12.34
CA LEU A 189 -11.96 4.25 -11.63
C LEU A 189 -12.67 2.90 -11.82
N HIS A 190 -12.58 2.29 -13.00
CA HIS A 190 -13.09 0.94 -13.21
C HIS A 190 -12.33 -0.10 -12.36
N GLN A 191 -10.99 -0.01 -12.30
CA GLN A 191 -10.18 -0.88 -11.44
C GLN A 191 -10.56 -0.75 -9.97
N GLN A 192 -10.81 0.46 -9.47
CA GLN A 192 -11.30 0.68 -8.10
C GLN A 192 -12.60 -0.09 -7.82
N GLN A 193 -13.53 -0.12 -8.77
CA GLN A 193 -14.77 -0.89 -8.62
C GLN A 193 -14.54 -2.41 -8.63
N VAL A 194 -13.59 -2.89 -9.45
CA VAL A 194 -13.22 -4.31 -9.47
C VAL A 194 -12.62 -4.71 -8.13
N ILE A 195 -11.70 -3.92 -7.59
CA ILE A 195 -11.06 -4.17 -6.29
C ILE A 195 -12.10 -4.17 -5.17
N ALA A 196 -13.03 -3.23 -5.14
CA ALA A 196 -14.09 -3.21 -4.13
C ALA A 196 -14.87 -4.53 -4.07
N ARG A 197 -15.14 -5.13 -5.23
CA ARG A 197 -15.80 -6.45 -5.31
C ARG A 197 -14.86 -7.58 -4.85
N GLN A 198 -13.59 -7.55 -5.22
CA GLN A 198 -12.60 -8.56 -4.80
C GLN A 198 -12.41 -8.59 -3.29
N LEU A 199 -12.49 -7.44 -2.63
CA LEU A 199 -12.26 -7.31 -1.19
C LEU A 199 -13.53 -7.51 -0.35
N ALA A 200 -14.70 -7.68 -0.95
CA ALA A 200 -15.98 -7.78 -0.23
C ALA A 200 -16.00 -8.92 0.81
N ASP A 201 -15.34 -10.04 0.50
CA ASP A 201 -15.24 -11.21 1.40
C ASP A 201 -13.87 -11.28 2.12
N ARG A 202 -13.17 -10.16 2.25
CA ARG A 202 -11.84 -10.05 2.87
C ARG A 202 -11.88 -9.07 4.05
N PRO A 203 -12.35 -9.46 5.23
CA PRO A 203 -12.65 -8.54 6.34
C PRO A 203 -11.46 -7.74 6.86
N LEU A 204 -10.23 -8.23 6.68
CA LEU A 204 -9.00 -7.52 7.09
C LEU A 204 -8.37 -6.71 5.93
N GLN A 205 -9.08 -6.60 4.81
CA GLN A 205 -8.58 -5.88 3.65
C GLN A 205 -9.54 -4.75 3.27
N ASN A 206 -8.97 -3.62 2.90
CA ASN A 206 -9.68 -2.46 2.37
C ASN A 206 -8.88 -1.85 1.22
N GLN A 207 -9.39 -0.78 0.63
CA GLN A 207 -8.71 -0.08 -0.46
C GLN A 207 -8.55 1.40 -0.16
N GLY A 208 -7.65 2.05 -0.89
CA GLY A 208 -7.49 3.49 -0.91
C GLY A 208 -7.24 4.01 -2.31
N LEU A 209 -7.08 5.32 -2.42
CA LEU A 209 -6.68 6.00 -3.63
C LEU A 209 -5.16 6.16 -3.64
N CYS A 210 -4.58 6.07 -4.82
CA CYS A 210 -3.14 6.23 -4.94
C CYS A 210 -2.75 6.90 -6.26
N PHE A 211 -1.96 7.96 -6.15
CA PHE A 211 -1.31 8.63 -7.25
C PHE A 211 0.18 8.32 -7.20
N HIS A 212 0.80 7.93 -8.31
CA HIS A 212 2.21 7.56 -8.25
C HIS A 212 3.07 8.72 -7.72
N SER A 213 2.94 9.88 -8.35
CA SER A 213 3.63 11.13 -7.99
C SER A 213 3.09 12.27 -8.86
N LEU A 214 3.43 13.51 -8.54
CA LEU A 214 3.09 14.67 -9.39
C LEU A 214 3.74 14.61 -10.79
N ARG A 215 4.77 13.79 -10.95
CA ARG A 215 5.40 13.52 -12.26
C ARG A 215 4.54 12.63 -13.16
N ALA A 216 3.73 11.79 -12.57
CA ALA A 216 3.04 10.70 -13.25
C ALA A 216 1.55 10.94 -13.48
N VAL A 217 0.99 12.00 -12.92
CA VAL A 217 -0.43 12.35 -13.02
C VAL A 217 -0.63 13.83 -13.25
N GLU A 218 -1.77 14.20 -13.84
CA GLU A 218 -2.20 15.59 -13.97
C GLU A 218 -3.20 16.00 -12.89
N LEU A 219 -3.26 17.29 -12.59
CA LEU A 219 -4.20 17.87 -11.62
C LEU A 219 -5.65 17.47 -11.91
N GLY A 220 -6.07 17.58 -13.17
CA GLY A 220 -7.43 17.23 -13.59
C GLY A 220 -7.81 15.78 -13.31
N GLN A 221 -6.85 14.85 -13.49
CA GLN A 221 -7.06 13.44 -13.14
C GLN A 221 -7.26 13.25 -11.63
N MET A 222 -6.40 13.86 -10.81
CA MET A 222 -6.50 13.78 -9.35
C MET A 222 -7.84 14.37 -8.86
N GLN A 223 -8.23 15.54 -9.36
CA GLN A 223 -9.50 16.18 -9.01
C GLN A 223 -10.71 15.31 -9.39
N GLN A 224 -10.70 14.74 -10.59
CA GLN A 224 -11.78 13.86 -11.07
C GLN A 224 -11.90 12.60 -10.21
N ILE A 225 -10.78 11.96 -9.87
CA ILE A 225 -10.77 10.74 -9.04
C ILE A 225 -11.24 11.06 -7.62
N LEU A 226 -10.73 12.12 -7.00
CA LEU A 226 -11.13 12.53 -5.66
C LEU A 226 -12.63 12.86 -5.59
N ALA A 227 -13.19 13.49 -6.63
CA ALA A 227 -14.60 13.81 -6.72
C ALA A 227 -15.50 12.58 -6.92
N ALA A 228 -15.00 11.57 -7.64
CA ALA A 228 -15.73 10.34 -7.95
C ALA A 228 -15.64 9.25 -6.87
N SER A 229 -14.80 9.45 -5.85
CA SER A 229 -14.49 8.44 -4.85
C SER A 229 -15.07 8.76 -3.48
N ASP A 230 -15.22 7.73 -2.64
CA ASP A 230 -15.63 7.89 -1.26
C ASP A 230 -14.60 8.73 -0.48
N ARG A 231 -15.09 9.72 0.26
CA ARG A 231 -14.28 10.65 1.03
C ARG A 231 -13.66 10.05 2.30
N THR A 232 -13.97 8.79 2.61
CA THR A 232 -13.34 8.06 3.73
C THR A 232 -12.07 7.31 3.31
N LEU A 233 -11.86 7.12 2.01
CA LEU A 233 -10.70 6.39 1.50
C LEU A 233 -9.39 7.14 1.78
N PRO A 234 -8.33 6.45 2.27
CA PRO A 234 -7.01 7.03 2.36
C PRO A 234 -6.45 7.35 0.96
N VAL A 235 -5.59 8.35 0.88
CA VAL A 235 -4.96 8.81 -0.36
C VAL A 235 -3.45 8.79 -0.20
N HIS A 236 -2.74 8.06 -1.03
CA HIS A 236 -1.29 7.96 -0.98
C HIS A 236 -0.65 8.56 -2.24
N ILE A 237 0.53 9.15 -2.08
CA ILE A 237 1.32 9.70 -3.19
C ILE A 237 2.80 9.73 -2.80
N HIS A 238 3.71 9.33 -3.72
CA HIS A 238 5.12 9.66 -3.60
C HIS A 238 5.32 11.14 -3.88
N ILE A 239 6.05 11.83 -3.02
CA ILE A 239 6.27 13.26 -3.18
C ILE A 239 7.60 13.72 -2.58
N ALA A 240 8.27 14.62 -3.27
CA ALA A 240 9.52 15.24 -2.83
C ALA A 240 10.59 14.21 -2.39
N GLU A 241 10.66 13.08 -3.10
CA GLU A 241 11.55 11.97 -2.79
C GLU A 241 13.00 12.30 -3.15
N GLN A 242 13.22 12.81 -4.35
CA GLN A 242 14.53 13.08 -4.91
C GLN A 242 14.70 14.56 -5.22
N GLN A 243 15.91 15.12 -5.04
CA GLN A 243 16.19 16.52 -5.37
C GLN A 243 15.89 16.86 -6.83
N LYS A 244 16.09 15.89 -7.75
CA LYS A 244 15.73 16.07 -9.16
C LYS A 244 14.22 16.32 -9.33
N GLU A 245 13.37 15.61 -8.59
CA GLU A 245 11.91 15.85 -8.62
C GLU A 245 11.57 17.26 -8.17
N VAL A 246 12.22 17.76 -7.10
CA VAL A 246 12.02 19.13 -6.63
C VAL A 246 12.41 20.15 -7.70
N ASN A 247 13.59 19.97 -8.31
CA ASN A 247 14.09 20.86 -9.34
C ASN A 247 13.19 20.87 -10.59
N ASP A 248 12.73 19.69 -11.02
CA ASP A 248 11.83 19.55 -12.16
C ASP A 248 10.45 20.19 -11.87
N CYS A 249 9.93 20.03 -10.64
CA CYS A 249 8.68 20.65 -10.22
C CYS A 249 8.78 22.19 -10.18
N LEU A 250 9.86 22.71 -9.63
CA LEU A 250 10.16 24.15 -9.66
C LEU A 250 10.25 24.70 -11.07
N ALA A 251 10.93 24.00 -11.96
CA ALA A 251 11.06 24.40 -13.37
C ALA A 251 9.72 24.39 -14.12
N TRP A 252 8.83 23.43 -13.78
CA TRP A 252 7.53 23.27 -14.40
C TRP A 252 6.48 24.25 -13.84
N SER A 253 6.39 24.39 -12.52
CA SER A 253 5.28 25.08 -11.84
C SER A 253 5.70 26.35 -11.09
N GLY A 254 6.98 26.57 -10.88
CA GLY A 254 7.49 27.62 -9.99
C GLY A 254 7.35 27.30 -8.49
N GLN A 255 6.86 26.13 -8.14
CA GLN A 255 6.61 25.72 -6.75
C GLN A 255 7.30 24.40 -6.43
N ARG A 256 7.60 24.20 -5.14
CA ARG A 256 8.06 22.90 -4.62
C ARG A 256 6.90 21.91 -4.57
N PRO A 257 7.17 20.58 -4.66
CA PRO A 257 6.11 19.58 -4.82
C PRO A 257 5.03 19.61 -3.74
N VAL A 258 5.41 19.69 -2.46
CA VAL A 258 4.45 19.68 -1.35
C VAL A 258 3.64 20.98 -1.33
N ALA A 259 4.28 22.13 -1.53
CA ALA A 259 3.57 23.42 -1.60
C ALA A 259 2.56 23.41 -2.76
N TRP A 260 2.99 22.93 -3.94
CA TRP A 260 2.09 22.79 -5.09
C TRP A 260 0.89 21.90 -4.78
N LEU A 261 1.10 20.75 -4.12
CA LEU A 261 0.02 19.83 -3.77
C LEU A 261 -1.02 20.50 -2.87
N TYR A 262 -0.57 21.21 -1.81
CA TYR A 262 -1.47 21.87 -0.87
C TYR A 262 -2.23 23.05 -1.50
N ASP A 263 -1.64 23.76 -2.45
CA ASP A 263 -2.28 24.87 -3.12
C ASP A 263 -3.37 24.45 -4.13
N HIS A 264 -3.29 23.20 -4.64
CA HIS A 264 -4.15 22.76 -5.73
C HIS A 264 -5.17 21.69 -5.33
N LEU A 265 -4.97 20.99 -4.21
CA LEU A 265 -5.82 19.89 -3.78
C LEU A 265 -6.19 20.02 -2.28
N PRO A 266 -7.36 19.49 -1.88
CA PRO A 266 -7.80 19.50 -0.49
C PRO A 266 -7.07 18.41 0.32
N VAL A 267 -5.79 18.63 0.61
CA VAL A 267 -4.98 17.71 1.41
C VAL A 267 -5.45 17.75 2.86
N ASP A 268 -5.84 16.60 3.39
CA ASP A 268 -6.35 16.42 4.75
C ASP A 268 -5.71 15.19 5.44
N GLN A 269 -6.21 14.79 6.60
CA GLN A 269 -5.68 13.66 7.38
C GLN A 269 -5.74 12.29 6.68
N ARG A 270 -6.43 12.16 5.56
CA ARG A 270 -6.49 10.91 4.77
C ARG A 270 -5.23 10.71 3.91
N TRP A 271 -4.46 11.78 3.69
CA TRP A 271 -3.29 11.75 2.81
C TRP A 271 -2.07 11.20 3.51
N CYS A 272 -1.40 10.27 2.84
CA CYS A 272 -0.06 9.81 3.16
C CYS A 272 0.91 10.32 2.10
N LEU A 273 1.72 11.29 2.46
CA LEU A 273 2.77 11.87 1.62
C LEU A 273 4.03 11.02 1.79
N VAL A 274 4.19 10.03 0.92
CA VAL A 274 5.28 9.06 1.00
C VAL A 274 6.60 9.76 0.66
N HIS A 275 7.63 9.46 1.43
CA HIS A 275 8.94 10.11 1.48
C HIS A 275 8.89 11.51 2.09
N ALA A 276 8.36 12.51 1.37
CA ALA A 276 8.36 13.91 1.78
C ALA A 276 9.73 14.39 2.31
N THR A 277 10.81 13.92 1.67
CA THR A 277 12.20 14.10 2.14
C THR A 277 12.67 15.54 2.00
N HIS A 278 12.24 16.19 0.92
CA HIS A 278 12.69 17.55 0.54
C HIS A 278 11.52 18.53 0.64
N LEU A 279 11.04 18.78 1.86
CA LEU A 279 9.89 19.67 2.12
C LEU A 279 10.22 21.13 1.83
N ASP A 280 11.40 21.60 2.26
CA ASP A 280 11.89 22.99 2.17
C ASP A 280 13.02 23.13 1.14
#